data_6e99a6257384bd0047e16d6bcb52679f
#
_entry.id   6e99a6257384bd0047e16d6bcb52679f
#
_cell.length_a   1.000
_cell.length_b   1.000
_cell.length_c   1.000
_cell.angle_alpha   90.00
_cell.angle_beta   90.00
_cell.angle_gamma   90.00
#
_symmetry.space_group_name_H-M   'P 1'
#
loop_
_entity.id
_entity.type
_entity.pdbx_description
1 polymer ?
#
loop_
_entity_poly.entity_id
_entity_poly.type
_entity_poly.pdbx_seq_one_letter_code
_entity_poly.pdbx_strand_id
1 'polypeptide(L)'
;MSVFLAYFSYARRMLFYVKRIRMKITINDSDLDEILFEKDCHAAYDGLTDIIEQETQLFNNRIGYTDISEIWFDGVHTLRRRTQLNQEVCLIAKSESSVFEMHFSLAGNAEVESLNSKVNYSFGPQQHNFYYSSNFEGKFRGGKQDVPNEVFEIHFTENYFNRFVDSESKTIDRFLQSIDKQEFNNYLSPHNMPITAQMNLILSEISQCQRKGVLKRLFLESKILELFMLQIEQFESVQATPASEKFKKEDVEKIYHAQKLLEQNISQPYSLLELAHKVGLNDFKLKKGFKMLFGTTVFGYLHEIRMQQSKRMLLEENKPVKEVAAYCGYQYVQHFTTAFKNKFGITPGKLAHS
;
A
#
# COMPACT_ATOMS: atom_id res chain seq x y z
N MET A 1 16.65 6.26 41.42
CA MET A 1 15.29 5.94 41.90
C MET A 1 14.16 6.61 41.10
N SER A 2 14.43 7.59 40.25
CA SER A 2 13.41 8.26 39.43
C SER A 2 13.16 7.65 38.05
N VAL A 3 14.08 6.87 37.49
CA VAL A 3 13.94 6.22 36.16
C VAL A 3 13.08 4.94 36.23
N PHE A 4 13.10 4.26 37.38
CA PHE A 4 12.28 3.05 37.61
C PHE A 4 10.76 3.35 37.73
N LEU A 5 10.39 4.53 38.20
CA LEU A 5 9.01 4.94 38.40
C LEU A 5 8.34 5.36 37.04
N ALA A 6 9.11 5.87 36.10
CA ALA A 6 8.62 6.20 34.76
C ALA A 6 8.30 4.92 33.95
N TYR A 7 9.11 3.87 34.11
CA TYR A 7 8.90 2.57 33.44
C TYR A 7 7.64 1.86 33.94
N PHE A 8 7.35 1.94 35.25
CA PHE A 8 6.14 1.35 35.83
C PHE A 8 4.85 2.13 35.51
N SER A 9 4.95 3.42 35.24
CA SER A 9 3.81 4.24 34.83
C SER A 9 3.41 3.96 33.39
N TYR A 10 4.36 3.68 32.50
CA TYR A 10 4.12 3.35 31.09
C TYR A 10 3.55 1.92 30.93
N ALA A 11 4.11 0.95 31.64
CA ALA A 11 3.63 -0.42 31.65
C ALA A 11 2.22 -0.58 32.29
N ARG A 12 1.87 0.31 33.24
CA ARG A 12 0.55 0.26 33.90
C ARG A 12 -0.59 0.87 33.10
N ARG A 13 -0.33 1.70 32.08
CA ARG A 13 -1.35 2.27 31.21
C ARG A 13 -1.74 1.36 30.03
N MET A 14 -0.90 0.41 29.66
CA MET A 14 -1.17 -0.57 28.59
C MET A 14 -1.87 -1.86 29.08
N LEU A 15 -2.16 -2.02 30.38
CA LEU A 15 -2.94 -3.13 30.92
C LEU A 15 -4.45 -2.85 30.81
N PHE A 16 -4.91 -2.50 29.60
CA PHE A 16 -6.34 -2.43 29.35
C PHE A 16 -6.86 -3.68 28.63
N TYR A 17 -7.63 -4.46 29.39
CA TYR A 17 -8.65 -5.39 28.94
C TYR A 17 -8.29 -6.25 27.72
N VAL A 18 -7.88 -7.46 27.96
CA VAL A 18 -8.07 -8.57 27.02
C VAL A 18 -9.59 -8.83 26.92
N LYS A 19 -10.32 -7.94 26.31
CA LYS A 19 -11.61 -8.28 25.69
C LYS A 19 -11.26 -9.15 24.48
N ARG A 20 -11.91 -10.29 24.35
CA ARG A 20 -11.92 -11.10 23.13
C ARG A 20 -12.36 -10.17 21.99
N ILE A 21 -11.40 -9.62 21.26
CA ILE A 21 -11.65 -8.72 20.13
C ILE A 21 -12.11 -9.62 19.00
N ARG A 22 -13.38 -9.59 18.67
CA ARG A 22 -13.89 -10.13 17.42
C ARG A 22 -13.65 -9.07 16.36
N MET A 23 -12.80 -9.34 15.39
CA MET A 23 -12.68 -8.50 14.21
C MET A 23 -13.82 -8.85 13.28
N LYS A 24 -14.84 -8.01 13.24
CA LYS A 24 -15.96 -8.14 12.30
C LYS A 24 -15.75 -7.12 11.18
N ILE A 25 -15.63 -7.62 9.96
CA ILE A 25 -15.63 -6.78 8.77
C ILE A 25 -16.98 -6.93 8.10
N THR A 26 -17.67 -5.80 7.93
CA THR A 26 -18.95 -5.75 7.23
C THR A 26 -18.80 -4.80 6.05
N ILE A 27 -19.19 -5.20 4.86
CA ILE A 27 -19.22 -4.37 3.66
C ILE A 27 -20.67 -4.26 3.20
N ASN A 28 -21.19 -3.05 3.17
CA ASN A 28 -22.54 -2.74 2.74
C ASN A 28 -22.50 -1.93 1.45
N ASP A 29 -23.51 -2.11 0.60
CA ASP A 29 -23.82 -1.14 -0.43
C ASP A 29 -24.49 0.08 0.25
N SER A 30 -23.96 1.29 0.01
CA SER A 30 -24.48 2.51 0.64
C SER A 30 -25.90 2.89 0.18
N ASP A 31 -26.33 2.36 -0.96
CA ASP A 31 -27.60 2.71 -1.59
C ASP A 31 -28.69 1.67 -1.37
N LEU A 32 -28.34 0.44 -0.95
CA LEU A 32 -29.25 -0.70 -0.86
C LEU A 32 -29.44 -1.23 0.56
N ASP A 33 -28.76 -0.70 1.57
CA ASP A 33 -28.72 -1.25 2.94
C ASP A 33 -28.42 -2.77 3.00
N GLU A 34 -27.83 -3.31 1.92
CA GLU A 34 -27.55 -4.73 1.79
C GLU A 34 -26.15 -5.04 2.31
N ILE A 35 -26.04 -6.06 3.17
CA ILE A 35 -24.74 -6.59 3.60
C ILE A 35 -24.19 -7.43 2.45
N LEU A 36 -23.17 -6.92 1.76
CA LEU A 36 -22.51 -7.62 0.66
C LEU A 36 -21.51 -8.66 1.14
N PHE A 37 -20.91 -8.41 2.30
CA PHE A 37 -19.90 -9.28 2.87
C PHE A 37 -19.82 -9.09 4.37
N GLU A 38 -19.78 -10.19 5.10
CA GLU A 38 -19.55 -10.22 6.54
C GLU A 38 -18.55 -11.33 6.85
N LYS A 39 -17.51 -11.00 7.59
CA LYS A 39 -16.49 -11.92 8.01
C LYS A 39 -16.13 -11.69 9.47
N ASP A 40 -16.25 -12.74 10.26
CA ASP A 40 -15.60 -12.81 11.56
C ASP A 40 -14.14 -13.20 11.33
N CYS A 41 -13.22 -12.27 11.48
CA CYS A 41 -11.79 -12.58 11.46
C CYS A 41 -11.41 -13.24 12.79
N HIS A 42 -10.40 -14.11 12.76
CA HIS A 42 -9.93 -14.82 13.96
C HIS A 42 -9.59 -13.82 15.06
N ALA A 43 -10.39 -13.82 16.11
CA ALA A 43 -10.44 -12.80 17.14
C ALA A 43 -9.17 -12.65 17.98
N ALA A 44 -8.25 -13.59 17.89
CA ALA A 44 -6.96 -13.56 18.58
C ALA A 44 -5.97 -14.43 17.80
N TYR A 45 -5.25 -13.82 16.89
CA TYR A 45 -4.10 -14.47 16.26
C TYR A 45 -2.79 -14.23 17.03
N ASP A 46 -2.86 -13.57 18.18
CA ASP A 46 -1.78 -13.58 19.17
C ASP A 46 -1.55 -14.98 19.72
N GLY A 47 -0.31 -15.45 19.68
CA GLY A 47 0.06 -16.78 20.19
C GLY A 47 -0.33 -17.94 19.27
N LEU A 48 -0.78 -17.70 18.05
CA LEU A 48 -0.97 -18.75 17.06
C LEU A 48 0.36 -19.44 16.75
N THR A 49 0.45 -20.74 17.05
CA THR A 49 1.62 -21.56 16.73
C THR A 49 1.63 -21.96 15.27
N ASP A 50 0.47 -22.14 14.66
CA ASP A 50 0.29 -22.56 13.28
C ASP A 50 -0.01 -21.39 12.36
N ILE A 51 0.31 -21.57 11.07
CA ILE A 51 -0.09 -20.63 10.02
C ILE A 51 -1.48 -21.02 9.54
N ILE A 52 -2.38 -20.04 9.48
CA ILE A 52 -3.71 -20.19 8.87
C ILE A 52 -3.66 -19.43 7.53
N GLU A 53 -4.02 -20.12 6.45
CA GLU A 53 -4.11 -19.54 5.11
C GLU A 53 -5.53 -19.65 4.60
N GLN A 54 -6.03 -18.57 3.98
CA GLN A 54 -7.37 -18.54 3.41
C GLN A 54 -7.38 -17.79 2.10
N GLU A 55 -8.02 -18.38 1.09
CA GLU A 55 -8.34 -17.74 -0.17
C GLU A 55 -9.85 -17.52 -0.24
N THR A 56 -10.26 -16.31 -0.60
CA THR A 56 -11.68 -15.95 -0.71
C THR A 56 -11.89 -15.25 -2.04
N GLN A 57 -12.88 -15.71 -2.80
CA GLN A 57 -13.30 -15.06 -4.03
C GLN A 57 -14.74 -14.57 -3.87
N LEU A 58 -14.94 -13.29 -4.08
CA LEU A 58 -16.24 -12.65 -4.06
C LEU A 58 -16.58 -12.23 -5.47
N PHE A 59 -17.73 -12.69 -5.95
CA PHE A 59 -18.21 -12.35 -7.27
C PHE A 59 -19.64 -11.82 -7.20
N ASN A 60 -19.85 -10.65 -7.77
CA ASN A 60 -21.17 -10.06 -7.94
C ASN A 60 -21.28 -9.50 -9.36
N ASN A 61 -22.24 -9.99 -10.14
CA ASN A 61 -22.42 -9.62 -11.55
C ASN A 61 -22.59 -8.09 -11.77
N ARG A 62 -23.14 -7.39 -10.79
CA ARG A 62 -23.33 -5.93 -10.86
C ARG A 62 -22.06 -5.18 -10.45
N ILE A 63 -21.43 -5.59 -9.36
CA ILE A 63 -20.36 -4.85 -8.70
C ILE A 63 -19.00 -5.19 -9.31
N GLY A 64 -18.72 -6.48 -9.53
CA GLY A 64 -17.43 -6.96 -10.01
C GLY A 64 -16.94 -8.18 -9.24
N TYR A 65 -15.63 -8.34 -9.18
CA TYR A 65 -15.02 -9.42 -8.41
C TYR A 65 -13.93 -8.90 -7.47
N THR A 66 -13.70 -9.67 -6.42
CA THR A 66 -12.61 -9.45 -5.48
C THR A 66 -11.98 -10.78 -5.11
N ASP A 67 -10.68 -10.91 -5.33
CA ASP A 67 -9.85 -12.01 -4.84
C ASP A 67 -9.11 -11.54 -3.59
N ILE A 68 -9.19 -12.32 -2.51
CA ILE A 68 -8.55 -12.04 -1.23
C ILE A 68 -7.72 -13.24 -0.82
N SER A 69 -6.43 -13.02 -0.56
CA SER A 69 -5.50 -14.01 -0.02
C SER A 69 -5.01 -13.54 1.34
N GLU A 70 -5.19 -14.37 2.35
CA GLU A 70 -4.90 -14.00 3.73
C GLU A 70 -4.06 -15.06 4.43
N ILE A 71 -3.16 -14.60 5.31
CA ILE A 71 -2.32 -15.44 6.14
C ILE A 71 -2.31 -14.88 7.56
N TRP A 72 -2.56 -15.72 8.56
CA TRP A 72 -2.48 -15.37 9.99
C TRP A 72 -1.43 -16.21 10.70
N PHE A 73 -0.64 -15.59 11.55
CA PHE A 73 0.26 -16.23 12.50
C PHE A 73 0.66 -15.24 13.60
N ASP A 74 0.71 -15.70 14.83
CA ASP A 74 1.30 -15.05 16.01
C ASP A 74 1.29 -13.50 16.03
N GLY A 75 0.11 -12.92 16.02
CA GLY A 75 -0.05 -11.46 16.05
C GLY A 75 0.14 -10.76 14.71
N VAL A 76 0.35 -11.51 13.63
CA VAL A 76 0.49 -10.98 12.27
C VAL A 76 -0.63 -11.49 11.38
N HIS A 77 -1.25 -10.58 10.63
CA HIS A 77 -2.19 -10.88 9.56
C HIS A 77 -1.73 -10.21 8.28
N THR A 78 -1.57 -10.97 7.20
CA THR A 78 -1.33 -10.42 5.87
C THR A 78 -2.57 -10.58 5.01
N LEU A 79 -2.90 -9.55 4.25
CA LEU A 79 -4.01 -9.54 3.32
C LEU A 79 -3.54 -9.00 1.97
N ARG A 80 -3.73 -9.76 0.91
CA ARG A 80 -3.61 -9.29 -0.46
C ARG A 80 -5.00 -9.29 -1.08
N ARG A 81 -5.42 -8.15 -1.60
CA ARG A 81 -6.72 -8.00 -2.24
C ARG A 81 -6.55 -7.45 -3.65
N ARG A 82 -7.23 -8.08 -4.60
CA ARG A 82 -7.34 -7.62 -5.97
C ARG A 82 -8.81 -7.45 -6.31
N THR A 83 -9.24 -6.22 -6.58
CA THR A 83 -10.63 -5.86 -6.84
C THR A 83 -10.78 -5.26 -8.22
N GLN A 84 -11.70 -5.79 -9.02
CA GLN A 84 -12.12 -5.23 -10.30
C GLN A 84 -13.58 -4.84 -10.21
N LEU A 85 -13.87 -3.55 -10.40
CA LEU A 85 -15.22 -3.02 -10.38
C LEU A 85 -15.75 -2.84 -11.81
N ASN A 86 -17.01 -3.23 -12.02
CA ASN A 86 -17.72 -3.09 -13.31
C ASN A 86 -18.45 -1.75 -13.42
N GLN A 87 -18.72 -1.10 -12.31
CA GLN A 87 -19.45 0.17 -12.22
C GLN A 87 -18.96 1.00 -11.05
N GLU A 88 -19.49 2.20 -10.90
CA GLU A 88 -19.29 2.98 -9.67
C GLU A 88 -20.01 2.31 -8.50
N VAL A 89 -19.29 2.19 -7.40
CA VAL A 89 -19.80 1.64 -6.14
C VAL A 89 -19.39 2.50 -4.98
N CYS A 90 -20.24 2.50 -3.97
CA CYS A 90 -19.96 3.12 -2.70
C CYS A 90 -20.16 2.07 -1.61
N LEU A 91 -19.07 1.63 -1.00
CA LEU A 91 -19.07 0.56 0.00
C LEU A 91 -18.76 1.15 1.37
N ILE A 92 -19.45 0.69 2.39
CA ILE A 92 -19.13 1.00 3.78
C ILE A 92 -18.49 -0.23 4.41
N ALA A 93 -17.27 -0.06 4.89
CA ALA A 93 -16.58 -1.10 5.66
C ALA A 93 -16.42 -0.68 7.11
N LYS A 94 -16.67 -1.63 8.00
CA LYS A 94 -16.52 -1.47 9.45
C LYS A 94 -15.58 -2.54 9.99
N SER A 95 -14.69 -2.12 10.88
CA SER A 95 -13.80 -3.02 11.62
C SER A 95 -13.79 -2.61 13.09
N GLU A 96 -14.09 -3.54 13.98
CA GLU A 96 -14.11 -3.31 15.44
C GLU A 96 -12.75 -3.59 16.10
N SER A 97 -11.70 -3.79 15.32
CA SER A 97 -10.36 -4.09 15.82
C SER A 97 -9.46 -2.87 15.87
N SER A 98 -8.46 -2.96 16.74
CA SER A 98 -7.34 -2.03 16.78
C SER A 98 -6.10 -2.74 16.25
N VAL A 99 -5.51 -2.19 15.20
CA VAL A 99 -4.34 -2.77 14.55
C VAL A 99 -3.36 -1.69 14.09
N PHE A 100 -2.09 -2.05 14.08
CA PHE A 100 -1.07 -1.33 13.32
C PHE A 100 -1.03 -1.90 11.91
N GLU A 101 -1.11 -1.06 10.91
CA GLU A 101 -1.22 -1.49 9.51
C GLU A 101 -0.10 -0.92 8.65
N MET A 102 0.63 -1.82 7.98
CA MET A 102 1.48 -1.50 6.84
C MET A 102 0.63 -1.64 5.58
N HIS A 103 0.27 -0.53 4.97
CA HIS A 103 -0.54 -0.50 3.74
C HIS A 103 0.32 -0.26 2.52
N PHE A 104 0.19 -1.12 1.52
CA PHE A 104 0.86 -1.02 0.22
C PHE A 104 -0.18 -1.03 -0.90
N SER A 105 -0.39 0.10 -1.56
CA SER A 105 -1.21 0.20 -2.77
C SER A 105 -0.36 -0.14 -3.99
N LEU A 106 -0.56 -1.32 -4.54
CA LEU A 106 0.26 -1.86 -5.65
C LEU A 106 -0.22 -1.35 -7.01
N ALA A 107 -1.54 -1.27 -7.20
CA ALA A 107 -2.18 -0.80 -8.43
C ALA A 107 -3.53 -0.16 -8.14
N GLY A 108 -3.97 0.70 -9.04
CA GLY A 108 -5.23 1.44 -8.90
C GLY A 108 -5.15 2.59 -7.90
N ASN A 109 -6.28 3.22 -7.64
CA ASN A 109 -6.43 4.30 -6.67
C ASN A 109 -7.47 3.90 -5.63
N ALA A 110 -7.25 4.24 -4.39
CA ALA A 110 -8.21 4.05 -3.30
C ALA A 110 -8.47 5.38 -2.61
N GLU A 111 -9.74 5.71 -2.46
CA GLU A 111 -10.19 6.84 -1.65
C GLU A 111 -11.15 6.32 -0.58
N VAL A 112 -10.85 6.64 0.65
CA VAL A 112 -11.63 6.21 1.81
C VAL A 112 -11.97 7.43 2.65
N GLU A 113 -13.24 7.72 2.77
CA GLU A 113 -13.77 8.71 3.68
C GLU A 113 -14.05 8.03 5.02
N SER A 114 -13.32 8.40 6.07
CA SER A 114 -13.61 7.89 7.41
C SER A 114 -14.91 8.50 7.93
N LEU A 115 -15.81 7.66 8.44
CA LEU A 115 -17.10 8.09 8.99
C LEU A 115 -17.01 8.39 10.49
N ASN A 116 -16.04 7.83 11.18
CA ASN A 116 -15.83 8.00 12.62
C ASN A 116 -14.59 8.84 12.97
N SER A 117 -13.89 9.35 11.97
CA SER A 117 -12.76 10.28 12.15
C SER A 117 -12.80 11.38 11.07
N LYS A 118 -11.99 12.43 11.24
CA LYS A 118 -11.85 13.50 10.22
C LYS A 118 -10.76 13.17 9.18
N VAL A 119 -10.28 11.94 9.16
CA VAL A 119 -9.19 11.52 8.28
C VAL A 119 -9.75 10.87 7.04
N ASN A 120 -9.41 11.40 5.88
CA ASN A 120 -9.66 10.75 4.60
C ASN A 120 -8.37 10.11 4.13
N TYR A 121 -8.47 8.86 3.71
CA TYR A 121 -7.36 8.08 3.22
C TYR A 121 -7.38 8.11 1.68
N SER A 122 -6.26 8.44 1.07
CA SER A 122 -6.13 8.41 -0.39
C SER A 122 -4.78 7.79 -0.74
N PHE A 123 -4.81 6.71 -1.49
CA PHE A 123 -3.63 6.02 -1.98
C PHE A 123 -3.67 5.98 -3.51
N GLY A 124 -2.59 6.43 -4.14
CA GLY A 124 -2.31 6.16 -5.53
C GLY A 124 -1.53 4.86 -5.70
N PRO A 125 -1.31 4.41 -6.95
CA PRO A 125 -0.54 3.22 -7.23
C PRO A 125 0.92 3.39 -6.79
N GLN A 126 1.55 2.29 -6.36
CA GLN A 126 2.93 2.25 -5.90
C GLN A 126 3.22 3.18 -4.71
N GLN A 127 2.25 3.28 -3.80
CA GLN A 127 2.38 4.05 -2.57
C GLN A 127 2.17 3.18 -1.34
N HIS A 128 2.80 3.57 -0.25
CA HIS A 128 2.61 2.92 1.04
C HIS A 128 2.57 3.94 2.18
N ASN A 129 2.02 3.51 3.30
CA ASN A 129 2.14 4.19 4.58
C ASN A 129 2.04 3.16 5.70
N PHE A 130 2.29 3.61 6.92
CA PHE A 130 2.06 2.86 8.14
C PHE A 130 1.15 3.67 9.04
N TYR A 131 0.12 3.06 9.60
CA TYR A 131 -0.83 3.74 10.46
C TYR A 131 -1.42 2.83 11.52
N TYR A 132 -2.03 3.44 12.51
CA TYR A 132 -2.84 2.77 13.52
C TYR A 132 -4.31 3.01 13.22
N SER A 133 -5.07 1.94 13.21
CA SER A 133 -6.52 1.95 13.01
C SER A 133 -7.21 1.35 14.22
N SER A 134 -8.23 2.04 14.73
CA SER A 134 -9.05 1.56 15.84
C SER A 134 -10.52 1.82 15.55
N ASN A 135 -11.34 0.78 15.65
CA ASN A 135 -12.79 0.87 15.40
C ASN A 135 -13.10 1.59 14.08
N PHE A 136 -12.48 1.15 13.01
CA PHE A 136 -12.58 1.81 11.71
C PHE A 136 -13.99 1.70 11.13
N GLU A 137 -14.52 2.81 10.68
CA GLU A 137 -15.71 2.89 9.84
C GLU A 137 -15.42 3.82 8.67
N GLY A 138 -15.44 3.30 7.45
CA GLY A 138 -15.03 4.05 6.27
C GLY A 138 -15.92 3.78 5.07
N LYS A 139 -16.10 4.85 4.27
CA LYS A 139 -16.83 4.87 3.02
C LYS A 139 -15.84 4.82 1.87
N PHE A 140 -15.84 3.71 1.14
CA PHE A 140 -15.00 3.47 -0.01
C PHE A 140 -15.76 3.84 -1.28
N ARG A 141 -15.20 4.73 -2.07
CA ARG A 141 -15.72 5.05 -3.41
C ARG A 141 -14.81 4.44 -4.44
N GLY A 142 -15.36 3.58 -5.28
CA GLY A 142 -14.65 2.98 -6.40
C GLY A 142 -15.48 3.12 -7.66
N GLY A 143 -14.81 3.38 -8.79
CA GLY A 143 -15.46 3.41 -10.11
C GLY A 143 -14.94 2.29 -11.00
N LYS A 144 -15.59 2.10 -12.13
CA LYS A 144 -15.07 1.23 -13.18
C LYS A 144 -13.64 1.66 -13.53
N GLN A 145 -12.71 0.76 -13.38
CA GLN A 145 -11.30 0.99 -13.66
C GLN A 145 -10.82 0.00 -14.71
N ASP A 146 -9.95 0.47 -15.60
CA ASP A 146 -9.29 -0.41 -16.58
C ASP A 146 -8.24 -1.31 -15.94
N VAL A 147 -7.77 -0.96 -14.73
CA VAL A 147 -6.79 -1.71 -13.95
C VAL A 147 -7.43 -2.12 -12.63
N PRO A 148 -7.38 -3.40 -12.25
CA PRO A 148 -7.80 -3.82 -10.92
C PRO A 148 -7.08 -3.02 -9.82
N ASN A 149 -7.81 -2.64 -8.79
CA ASN A 149 -7.20 -2.14 -7.58
C ASN A 149 -6.52 -3.30 -6.86
N GLU A 150 -5.24 -3.17 -6.55
CA GLU A 150 -4.48 -4.20 -5.85
C GLU A 150 -3.77 -3.59 -4.65
N VAL A 151 -4.05 -4.15 -3.48
CA VAL A 151 -3.44 -3.75 -2.21
C VAL A 151 -2.81 -4.95 -1.52
N PHE A 152 -1.77 -4.67 -0.75
CA PHE A 152 -1.18 -5.61 0.18
C PHE A 152 -1.13 -4.93 1.56
N GLU A 153 -1.75 -5.56 2.54
CA GLU A 153 -1.86 -5.05 3.90
C GLU A 153 -1.22 -6.04 4.88
N ILE A 154 -0.50 -5.53 5.86
CA ILE A 154 0.06 -6.32 6.95
C ILE A 154 -0.38 -5.67 8.25
N HIS A 155 -1.15 -6.41 9.03
CA HIS A 155 -1.68 -5.96 10.30
C HIS A 155 -0.90 -6.60 11.44
N PHE A 156 -0.53 -5.80 12.43
CA PHE A 156 0.03 -6.25 13.68
C PHE A 156 -0.97 -6.04 14.80
N THR A 157 -1.11 -7.03 15.68
CA THR A 157 -1.76 -6.78 16.97
C THR A 157 -0.92 -5.83 17.82
N GLU A 158 -1.56 -5.17 18.78
CA GLU A 158 -0.84 -4.29 19.71
C GLU A 158 0.26 -5.06 20.48
N ASN A 159 -0.01 -6.31 20.88
CA ASN A 159 0.97 -7.15 21.55
C ASN A 159 2.19 -7.45 20.67
N TYR A 160 1.96 -7.77 19.40
CA TYR A 160 3.06 -8.03 18.46
C TYR A 160 3.88 -6.77 18.21
N PHE A 161 3.22 -5.63 17.98
CA PHE A 161 3.88 -4.35 17.70
C PHE A 161 4.70 -3.85 18.90
N ASN A 162 4.22 -4.07 20.13
CA ASN A 162 4.93 -3.67 21.35
C ASN A 162 6.32 -4.31 21.50
N ARG A 163 6.60 -5.39 20.76
CA ARG A 163 7.95 -6.01 20.71
C ARG A 163 9.01 -5.10 20.07
N PHE A 164 8.57 -4.10 19.28
CA PHE A 164 9.44 -3.17 18.55
C PHE A 164 9.48 -1.78 19.20
N VAL A 165 8.73 -1.58 20.26
CA VAL A 165 8.72 -0.32 21.00
C VAL A 165 9.95 -0.29 21.91
N ASP A 166 11.01 0.34 21.41
CA ASP A 166 12.23 0.58 22.17
C ASP A 166 12.37 2.09 22.43
N SER A 167 12.93 2.43 23.61
CA SER A 167 13.11 3.80 24.07
C SER A 167 14.08 4.65 23.23
N GLU A 168 14.75 4.08 22.25
CA GLU A 168 15.72 4.78 21.40
C GLU A 168 15.16 5.29 20.07
N SER A 169 14.00 4.79 19.62
CA SER A 169 13.39 5.24 18.34
C SER A 169 12.50 6.45 18.52
N LYS A 170 13.04 7.65 18.33
CA LYS A 170 12.27 8.90 18.34
C LYS A 170 11.10 8.92 17.33
N THR A 171 11.19 8.15 16.29
CA THR A 171 10.16 8.04 15.23
C THR A 171 8.96 7.27 15.73
N ILE A 172 9.20 6.08 16.28
CA ILE A 172 8.14 5.22 16.84
C ILE A 172 7.52 5.92 18.06
N ASP A 173 8.33 6.51 18.95
CA ASP A 173 7.82 7.24 20.11
C ASP A 173 6.87 8.38 19.74
N ARG A 174 7.21 9.19 18.73
CA ARG A 174 6.34 10.28 18.26
C ARG A 174 5.05 9.73 17.66
N PHE A 175 5.15 8.65 16.89
CA PHE A 175 3.99 8.00 16.32
C PHE A 175 3.03 7.49 17.41
N LEU A 176 3.53 6.79 18.43
CA LEU A 176 2.75 6.33 19.57
C LEU A 176 2.15 7.49 20.38
N GLN A 177 2.92 8.55 20.61
CA GLN A 177 2.41 9.76 21.27
C GLN A 177 1.28 10.44 20.50
N SER A 178 1.27 10.37 19.15
CA SER A 178 0.19 10.90 18.34
C SER A 178 -1.11 10.09 18.51
N ILE A 179 -0.98 8.77 18.67
CA ILE A 179 -2.11 7.87 18.96
C ILE A 179 -2.70 8.18 20.35
N ASP A 180 -1.85 8.29 21.37
CA ASP A 180 -2.29 8.57 22.75
C ASP A 180 -3.03 9.92 22.88
N LYS A 181 -2.64 10.91 22.10
CA LYS A 181 -3.30 12.24 22.08
C LYS A 181 -4.58 12.26 21.29
N GLN A 182 -4.99 11.13 20.70
CA GLN A 182 -6.11 11.06 19.77
C GLN A 182 -6.01 12.11 18.64
N GLU A 183 -4.78 12.44 18.26
CA GLU A 183 -4.54 13.26 17.08
C GLU A 183 -5.11 12.53 15.87
N PHE A 184 -5.86 13.22 15.03
CA PHE A 184 -6.67 12.65 13.94
C PHE A 184 -5.83 12.01 12.82
N ASN A 185 -4.51 12.10 12.88
CA ASN A 185 -3.58 11.56 11.88
C ASN A 185 -2.73 10.47 12.51
N ASN A 186 -3.27 9.26 12.58
CA ASN A 186 -2.55 8.09 13.07
C ASN A 186 -1.60 7.50 12.02
N TYR A 187 -1.01 8.35 11.17
CA TYR A 187 -0.02 7.95 10.18
C TYR A 187 1.41 8.16 10.69
N LEU A 188 2.29 7.24 10.33
CA LEU A 188 3.73 7.41 10.52
C LEU A 188 4.26 8.58 9.67
N SER A 189 3.82 8.65 8.41
CA SER A 189 4.15 9.72 7.49
C SER A 189 2.92 10.57 7.13
N PRO A 190 3.00 11.90 7.16
CA PRO A 190 1.89 12.77 6.76
C PRO A 190 1.53 12.66 5.26
N HIS A 191 2.40 12.04 4.47
CA HIS A 191 2.21 11.76 3.06
C HIS A 191 2.56 10.31 2.77
N ASN A 192 1.81 9.69 1.88
CA ASN A 192 2.16 8.36 1.42
C ASN A 192 3.52 8.38 0.73
N MET A 193 4.28 7.33 0.93
CA MET A 193 5.63 7.20 0.42
C MET A 193 5.67 6.22 -0.75
N PRO A 194 6.64 6.34 -1.66
CA PRO A 194 6.74 5.42 -2.79
C PRO A 194 7.18 4.02 -2.33
N ILE A 195 6.54 3.00 -2.89
CA ILE A 195 7.02 1.63 -2.76
C ILE A 195 8.34 1.53 -3.55
N THR A 196 9.42 1.16 -2.87
CA THR A 196 10.72 1.00 -3.52
C THR A 196 10.79 -0.32 -4.30
N ALA A 197 11.77 -0.45 -5.21
CA ALA A 197 12.01 -1.70 -5.92
C ALA A 197 12.28 -2.88 -4.97
N GLN A 198 12.99 -2.63 -3.86
CA GLN A 198 13.26 -3.64 -2.84
C GLN A 198 11.97 -4.07 -2.12
N MET A 199 11.11 -3.12 -1.73
CA MET A 199 9.81 -3.43 -1.12
C MET A 199 8.94 -4.26 -2.08
N ASN A 200 8.86 -3.89 -3.36
CA ASN A 200 8.12 -4.66 -4.38
C ASN A 200 8.64 -6.10 -4.51
N LEU A 201 9.97 -6.30 -4.46
CA LEU A 201 10.56 -7.63 -4.47
C LEU A 201 10.12 -8.44 -3.26
N ILE A 202 10.20 -7.87 -2.06
CA ILE A 202 9.81 -8.55 -0.82
C ILE A 202 8.31 -8.90 -0.82
N LEU A 203 7.44 -7.98 -1.25
CA LEU A 203 6.00 -8.24 -1.38
C LEU A 203 5.71 -9.39 -2.34
N SER A 204 6.45 -9.45 -3.46
CA SER A 204 6.36 -10.58 -4.40
C SER A 204 6.85 -11.89 -3.77
N GLU A 205 7.96 -11.87 -3.03
CA GLU A 205 8.49 -13.05 -2.34
C GLU A 205 7.52 -13.60 -1.28
N ILE A 206 6.87 -12.71 -0.52
CA ILE A 206 5.82 -13.09 0.45
C ILE A 206 4.65 -13.77 -0.28
N SER A 207 4.14 -13.12 -1.34
CA SER A 207 2.98 -13.59 -2.10
C SER A 207 3.23 -14.93 -2.81
N GLN A 208 4.48 -15.23 -3.18
CA GLN A 208 4.85 -16.44 -3.92
C GLN A 208 5.48 -17.53 -3.02
N CYS A 209 5.40 -17.36 -1.71
CA CYS A 209 6.05 -18.29 -0.78
C CYS A 209 5.42 -19.69 -0.81
N GLN A 210 6.19 -20.67 -1.27
CA GLN A 210 5.79 -22.09 -1.33
C GLN A 210 6.28 -22.91 -0.13
N ARG A 211 6.94 -22.27 0.85
CA ARG A 211 7.41 -22.95 2.06
C ARG A 211 6.23 -23.42 2.89
N LYS A 212 6.46 -24.37 3.80
CA LYS A 212 5.40 -24.92 4.69
C LYS A 212 5.89 -24.93 6.14
N GLY A 213 4.93 -24.98 7.08
CA GLY A 213 5.18 -25.11 8.51
C GLY A 213 6.11 -24.02 9.05
N VAL A 214 7.03 -24.39 9.94
CA VAL A 214 7.95 -23.45 10.61
C VAL A 214 8.82 -22.67 9.63
N LEU A 215 9.23 -23.27 8.51
CA LEU A 215 10.04 -22.58 7.51
C LEU A 215 9.28 -21.47 6.80
N LYS A 216 7.97 -21.66 6.57
CA LYS A 216 7.11 -20.62 6.04
C LYS A 216 6.97 -19.48 7.04
N ARG A 217 6.70 -19.77 8.30
CA ARG A 217 6.58 -18.78 9.37
C ARG A 217 7.85 -17.93 9.50
N LEU A 218 9.01 -18.57 9.65
CA LEU A 218 10.29 -17.87 9.77
C LEU A 218 10.56 -16.97 8.55
N PHE A 219 10.25 -17.47 7.35
CA PHE A 219 10.43 -16.72 6.12
C PHE A 219 9.50 -15.50 6.08
N LEU A 220 8.20 -15.67 6.33
CA LEU A 220 7.23 -14.59 6.33
C LEU A 220 7.56 -13.53 7.39
N GLU A 221 7.86 -13.94 8.62
CA GLU A 221 8.21 -13.03 9.70
C GLU A 221 9.47 -12.22 9.34
N SER A 222 10.53 -12.87 8.82
CA SER A 222 11.74 -12.17 8.41
C SER A 222 11.49 -11.13 7.31
N LYS A 223 10.64 -11.46 6.31
CA LYS A 223 10.32 -10.56 5.20
C LYS A 223 9.42 -9.40 5.62
N ILE A 224 8.50 -9.64 6.52
CA ILE A 224 7.63 -8.60 7.10
C ILE A 224 8.45 -7.63 7.94
N LEU A 225 9.38 -8.11 8.75
CA LEU A 225 10.28 -7.26 9.52
C LEU A 225 11.22 -6.45 8.62
N GLU A 226 11.73 -7.03 7.54
CA GLU A 226 12.52 -6.31 6.53
C GLU A 226 11.69 -5.18 5.89
N LEU A 227 10.44 -5.42 5.51
CA LEU A 227 9.54 -4.38 5.00
C LEU A 227 9.30 -3.26 6.01
N PHE A 228 9.06 -3.61 7.27
CA PHE A 228 8.83 -2.64 8.33
C PHE A 228 10.06 -1.76 8.57
N MET A 229 11.24 -2.36 8.63
CA MET A 229 12.51 -1.64 8.71
C MET A 229 12.66 -0.64 7.56
N LEU A 230 12.42 -1.08 6.31
CA LEU A 230 12.52 -0.22 5.14
C LEU A 230 11.53 0.96 5.17
N GLN A 231 10.33 0.77 5.71
CA GLN A 231 9.37 1.87 5.90
C GLN A 231 9.89 2.90 6.91
N ILE A 232 10.42 2.45 8.05
CA ILE A 232 10.98 3.34 9.08
C ILE A 232 12.18 4.11 8.53
N GLU A 233 13.15 3.42 7.90
CA GLU A 233 14.33 4.05 7.31
C GLU A 233 13.97 5.11 6.26
N GLN A 234 13.00 4.81 5.39
CA GLN A 234 12.55 5.77 4.37
C GLN A 234 11.90 6.99 5.03
N PHE A 235 11.08 6.80 6.04
CA PHE A 235 10.47 7.88 6.79
C PHE A 235 11.51 8.75 7.50
N GLU A 236 12.49 8.15 8.18
CA GLU A 236 13.56 8.86 8.85
C GLU A 236 14.44 9.64 7.88
N SER A 237 14.73 9.09 6.71
CA SER A 237 15.50 9.76 5.66
C SER A 237 14.82 11.05 5.17
N VAL A 238 13.48 11.03 5.04
CA VAL A 238 12.69 12.21 4.68
C VAL A 238 12.64 13.22 5.83
N GLN A 239 12.58 12.77 7.06
CA GLN A 239 12.61 13.65 8.24
C GLN A 239 13.98 14.33 8.43
N ALA A 240 15.07 13.62 8.18
CA ALA A 240 16.43 14.14 8.26
C ALA A 240 16.73 15.21 7.20
N THR A 241 15.89 15.34 6.15
CA THR A 241 16.04 16.38 5.13
C THR A 241 15.87 17.76 5.77
N PRO A 242 16.85 18.69 5.60
CA PRO A 242 16.79 20.02 6.19
C PRO A 242 15.49 20.75 5.85
N ALA A 243 14.96 21.55 6.77
CA ALA A 243 13.71 22.30 6.57
C ALA A 243 13.77 23.22 5.35
N SER A 244 14.95 23.77 5.02
CA SER A 244 15.21 24.57 3.82
C SER A 244 15.06 23.77 2.51
N GLU A 245 15.10 22.43 2.60
CA GLU A 245 14.97 21.54 1.46
C GLU A 245 13.59 20.85 1.38
N LYS A 246 12.76 21.02 2.39
CA LYS A 246 11.39 20.45 2.40
C LYS A 246 10.52 21.19 1.40
N PHE A 247 9.77 20.43 0.64
CA PHE A 247 8.76 21.00 -0.26
C PHE A 247 7.61 21.59 0.54
N LYS A 248 7.08 22.72 0.08
CA LYS A 248 5.81 23.25 0.58
C LYS A 248 4.68 22.29 0.19
N LYS A 249 3.60 22.28 0.97
CA LYS A 249 2.41 21.46 0.67
C LYS A 249 1.91 21.66 -0.77
N GLU A 250 1.88 22.90 -1.23
CA GLU A 250 1.50 23.25 -2.60
C GLU A 250 2.42 22.63 -3.66
N ASP A 251 3.74 22.58 -3.42
CA ASP A 251 4.69 21.95 -4.34
C ASP A 251 4.48 20.43 -4.37
N VAL A 252 4.16 19.80 -3.23
CA VAL A 252 3.83 18.36 -3.14
C VAL A 252 2.57 18.05 -3.96
N GLU A 253 1.51 18.84 -3.82
CA GLU A 253 0.28 18.70 -4.61
C GLU A 253 0.54 18.82 -6.12
N LYS A 254 1.41 19.76 -6.53
CA LYS A 254 1.85 19.92 -7.93
C LYS A 254 2.62 18.72 -8.46
N ILE A 255 3.44 18.08 -7.60
CA ILE A 255 4.19 16.88 -8.00
C ILE A 255 3.23 15.68 -8.18
N TYR A 256 2.21 15.52 -7.31
CA TYR A 256 1.16 14.52 -7.53
C TYR A 256 0.31 14.81 -8.78
N HIS A 257 0.08 16.09 -9.10
CA HIS A 257 -0.55 16.45 -10.36
C HIS A 257 0.32 16.05 -11.57
N ALA A 258 1.63 16.25 -11.50
CA ALA A 258 2.56 15.80 -12.53
C ALA A 258 2.54 14.26 -12.69
N GLN A 259 2.45 13.52 -11.60
CA GLN A 259 2.28 12.07 -11.62
C GLN A 259 1.02 11.68 -12.41
N LYS A 260 -0.15 12.26 -12.09
CA LYS A 260 -1.41 11.99 -12.79
C LYS A 260 -1.31 12.30 -14.29
N LEU A 261 -0.65 13.39 -14.67
CA LEU A 261 -0.44 13.73 -16.07
C LEU A 261 0.44 12.70 -16.81
N LEU A 262 1.43 12.09 -16.15
CA LEU A 262 2.22 11.00 -16.73
C LEU A 262 1.39 9.74 -16.92
N GLU A 263 0.56 9.38 -15.95
CA GLU A 263 -0.33 8.22 -15.99
C GLU A 263 -1.38 8.32 -17.10
N GLN A 264 -1.87 9.54 -17.35
CA GLN A 264 -2.83 9.81 -18.42
C GLN A 264 -2.21 9.86 -19.83
N ASN A 265 -0.90 10.04 -19.93
CA ASN A 265 -0.18 10.24 -21.18
C ASN A 265 0.99 9.27 -21.36
N ILE A 266 0.75 7.98 -21.11
CA ILE A 266 1.76 6.93 -21.12
C ILE A 266 2.43 6.79 -22.50
N SER A 267 1.66 6.84 -23.59
CA SER A 267 2.15 6.64 -24.96
C SER A 267 2.95 7.86 -25.48
N GLN A 268 2.46 9.06 -25.20
CA GLN A 268 3.06 10.32 -25.63
C GLN A 268 3.29 11.27 -24.44
N PRO A 269 4.25 10.95 -23.58
CA PRO A 269 4.49 11.72 -22.38
C PRO A 269 5.02 13.11 -22.70
N TYR A 270 4.70 14.07 -21.85
CA TYR A 270 5.30 15.39 -21.88
C TYR A 270 6.82 15.30 -21.67
N SER A 271 7.56 16.17 -22.31
CA SER A 271 8.95 16.43 -21.91
C SER A 271 8.99 16.92 -20.46
N LEU A 272 10.17 16.82 -19.84
CA LEU A 272 10.35 17.27 -18.46
C LEU A 272 9.97 18.74 -18.25
N LEU A 273 10.36 19.59 -19.22
CA LEU A 273 10.09 21.03 -19.17
C LEU A 273 8.60 21.34 -19.35
N GLU A 274 7.93 20.67 -20.29
CA GLU A 274 6.49 20.80 -20.49
C GLU A 274 5.71 20.35 -19.26
N LEU A 275 6.10 19.20 -18.67
CA LEU A 275 5.49 18.69 -17.48
C LEU A 275 5.64 19.66 -16.30
N ALA A 276 6.86 20.17 -16.08
CA ALA A 276 7.13 21.14 -15.04
C ALA A 276 6.30 22.41 -15.22
N HIS A 277 6.24 22.93 -16.44
CA HIS A 277 5.44 24.11 -16.78
C HIS A 277 3.94 23.90 -16.52
N LYS A 278 3.41 22.74 -16.96
CA LYS A 278 1.98 22.39 -16.77
C LYS A 278 1.55 22.39 -15.30
N VAL A 279 2.45 21.97 -14.41
CA VAL A 279 2.14 21.90 -12.97
C VAL A 279 2.64 23.12 -12.19
N GLY A 280 3.22 24.10 -12.85
CA GLY A 280 3.71 25.34 -12.21
C GLY A 280 4.91 25.10 -11.29
N LEU A 281 5.82 24.22 -11.69
CA LEU A 281 7.11 23.97 -11.06
C LEU A 281 8.26 24.29 -12.05
N ASN A 282 9.46 24.49 -11.52
CA ASN A 282 10.65 24.39 -12.36
C ASN A 282 11.12 22.93 -12.45
N ASP A 283 11.99 22.64 -13.43
CA ASP A 283 12.49 21.28 -13.70
C ASP A 283 13.29 20.71 -12.53
N PHE A 284 14.02 21.55 -11.80
CA PHE A 284 14.79 21.15 -10.62
C PHE A 284 13.86 20.66 -9.48
N LYS A 285 12.83 21.46 -9.16
CA LYS A 285 11.83 21.07 -8.13
C LYS A 285 11.09 19.81 -8.54
N LEU A 286 10.70 19.69 -9.82
CA LEU A 286 10.00 18.51 -10.31
C LEU A 286 10.88 17.26 -10.16
N LYS A 287 12.15 17.29 -10.62
CA LYS A 287 13.10 16.18 -10.48
C LYS A 287 13.32 15.79 -9.02
N LYS A 288 13.61 16.79 -8.16
CA LYS A 288 13.85 16.57 -6.73
C LYS A 288 12.60 16.00 -6.05
N GLY A 289 11.42 16.54 -6.37
CA GLY A 289 10.15 16.08 -5.81
C GLY A 289 9.80 14.66 -6.22
N PHE A 290 9.98 14.30 -7.49
CA PHE A 290 9.79 12.92 -7.94
C PHE A 290 10.72 11.95 -7.23
N LYS A 291 12.01 12.31 -7.09
CA LYS A 291 12.97 11.48 -6.36
C LYS A 291 12.58 11.32 -4.90
N MET A 292 12.10 12.40 -4.28
CA MET A 292 11.69 12.40 -2.87
C MET A 292 10.38 11.65 -2.63
N LEU A 293 9.33 11.92 -3.46
CA LEU A 293 7.99 11.37 -3.24
C LEU A 293 7.80 9.98 -3.85
N PHE A 294 8.52 9.65 -4.92
CA PHE A 294 8.34 8.39 -5.66
C PHE A 294 9.61 7.53 -5.71
N GLY A 295 10.70 7.93 -5.03
CA GLY A 295 11.94 7.18 -4.97
C GLY A 295 12.70 7.08 -6.30
N THR A 296 12.14 7.60 -7.39
CA THR A 296 12.65 7.45 -8.76
C THR A 296 12.64 8.78 -9.53
N THR A 297 13.22 8.81 -10.71
CA THR A 297 13.14 9.97 -11.61
C THR A 297 11.78 10.01 -12.31
N VAL A 298 11.38 11.16 -12.88
CA VAL A 298 10.16 11.32 -13.69
C VAL A 298 10.06 10.24 -14.78
N PHE A 299 11.15 10.03 -15.53
CA PHE A 299 11.17 9.02 -16.59
C PHE A 299 11.33 7.58 -16.06
N GLY A 300 11.95 7.39 -14.88
CA GLY A 300 11.97 6.11 -14.20
C GLY A 300 10.58 5.67 -13.77
N TYR A 301 9.79 6.61 -13.25
CA TYR A 301 8.38 6.39 -12.92
C TYR A 301 7.56 6.03 -14.16
N LEU A 302 7.69 6.79 -15.24
CA LEU A 302 7.03 6.49 -16.51
C LEU A 302 7.41 5.11 -17.05
N HIS A 303 8.70 4.75 -16.98
CA HIS A 303 9.18 3.43 -17.38
C HIS A 303 8.50 2.32 -16.57
N GLU A 304 8.38 2.51 -15.28
CA GLU A 304 7.70 1.54 -14.38
C GLU A 304 6.24 1.32 -14.79
N ILE A 305 5.49 2.41 -14.95
CA ILE A 305 4.08 2.33 -15.38
C ILE A 305 3.96 1.61 -16.74
N ARG A 306 4.83 1.96 -17.70
CA ARG A 306 4.85 1.31 -19.03
C ARG A 306 5.05 -0.19 -18.92
N MET A 307 5.96 -0.64 -18.05
CA MET A 307 6.23 -2.05 -17.87
C MET A 307 5.06 -2.78 -17.21
N GLN A 308 4.45 -2.20 -16.19
CA GLN A 308 3.28 -2.80 -15.53
C GLN A 308 2.09 -2.89 -16.49
N GLN A 309 1.82 -1.81 -17.22
CA GLN A 309 0.75 -1.79 -18.22
C GLN A 309 0.99 -2.82 -19.33
N SER A 310 2.23 -2.94 -19.81
CA SER A 310 2.57 -3.92 -20.85
C SER A 310 2.38 -5.36 -20.39
N LYS A 311 2.73 -5.67 -19.14
CA LYS A 311 2.49 -7.00 -18.57
C LYS A 311 1.00 -7.33 -18.55
N ARG A 312 0.16 -6.39 -18.14
CA ARG A 312 -1.30 -6.56 -18.13
C ARG A 312 -1.85 -6.81 -19.53
N MET A 313 -1.49 -5.96 -20.51
CA MET A 313 -1.96 -6.08 -21.89
C MET A 313 -1.60 -7.42 -22.53
N LEU A 314 -0.43 -7.98 -22.19
CA LEU A 314 0.01 -9.28 -22.68
C LEU A 314 -0.76 -10.44 -22.03
N LEU A 315 -0.97 -10.39 -20.70
CA LEU A 315 -1.57 -11.50 -19.95
C LEU A 315 -3.10 -11.49 -19.94
N GLU A 316 -3.71 -10.31 -19.79
CA GLU A 316 -5.15 -10.18 -19.59
C GLU A 316 -5.89 -9.82 -20.88
N GLU A 317 -5.29 -9.02 -21.75
CA GLU A 317 -5.89 -8.56 -23.00
C GLU A 317 -5.42 -9.36 -24.22
N ASN A 318 -4.45 -10.27 -24.06
CA ASN A 318 -3.86 -11.08 -25.13
C ASN A 318 -3.41 -10.27 -26.35
N LYS A 319 -2.96 -9.02 -26.14
CA LYS A 319 -2.56 -8.13 -27.24
C LYS A 319 -1.23 -8.54 -27.87
N PRO A 320 -1.09 -8.38 -29.18
CA PRO A 320 0.19 -8.63 -29.85
C PRO A 320 1.32 -7.77 -29.31
N VAL A 321 2.52 -8.33 -29.13
CA VAL A 321 3.70 -7.64 -28.59
C VAL A 321 3.99 -6.32 -29.30
N LYS A 322 3.73 -6.26 -30.62
CA LYS A 322 3.91 -5.03 -31.43
C LYS A 322 2.97 -3.90 -30.99
N GLU A 323 1.71 -4.22 -30.74
CA GLU A 323 0.71 -3.26 -30.27
C GLU A 323 1.05 -2.76 -28.87
N VAL A 324 1.43 -3.69 -27.97
CA VAL A 324 1.83 -3.36 -26.61
C VAL A 324 3.05 -2.44 -26.61
N ALA A 325 4.06 -2.72 -27.45
CA ALA A 325 5.24 -1.86 -27.57
C ALA A 325 4.86 -0.44 -28.03
N ALA A 326 3.99 -0.33 -29.03
CA ALA A 326 3.54 0.96 -29.53
C ALA A 326 2.72 1.74 -28.49
N TYR A 327 1.79 1.07 -27.79
CA TYR A 327 1.00 1.67 -26.71
C TYR A 327 1.88 2.19 -25.58
N CYS A 328 2.92 1.45 -25.21
CA CYS A 328 3.89 1.88 -24.22
C CYS A 328 4.89 2.95 -24.72
N GLY A 329 4.70 3.46 -25.94
CA GLY A 329 5.51 4.54 -26.51
C GLY A 329 6.90 4.10 -26.97
N TYR A 330 7.09 2.81 -27.30
CA TYR A 330 8.33 2.31 -27.90
C TYR A 330 8.22 2.34 -29.42
N GLN A 331 9.11 3.07 -30.06
CA GLN A 331 9.19 3.13 -31.53
C GLN A 331 9.59 1.78 -32.14
N TYR A 332 10.46 1.03 -31.44
CA TYR A 332 10.96 -0.27 -31.90
C TYR A 332 10.65 -1.37 -30.88
N VAL A 333 10.06 -2.46 -31.37
CA VAL A 333 9.68 -3.63 -30.57
C VAL A 333 10.90 -4.25 -29.84
N GLN A 334 12.08 -4.17 -30.45
CA GLN A 334 13.32 -4.70 -29.88
C GLN A 334 13.71 -3.98 -28.58
N HIS A 335 13.58 -2.64 -28.56
CA HIS A 335 13.86 -1.83 -27.35
C HIS A 335 12.85 -2.17 -26.23
N PHE A 336 11.58 -2.31 -26.60
CA PHE A 336 10.54 -2.78 -25.66
C PHE A 336 10.88 -4.17 -25.12
N THR A 337 11.21 -5.12 -26.00
CA THR A 337 11.53 -6.51 -25.59
C THR A 337 12.71 -6.57 -24.61
N THR A 338 13.74 -5.75 -24.87
CA THR A 338 14.89 -5.65 -23.98
C THR A 338 14.51 -5.06 -22.64
N ALA A 339 13.77 -3.95 -22.62
CA ALA A 339 13.31 -3.30 -21.39
C ALA A 339 12.40 -4.23 -20.57
N PHE A 340 11.47 -4.93 -21.24
CA PHE A 340 10.57 -5.89 -20.61
C PHE A 340 11.32 -7.08 -20.00
N LYS A 341 12.27 -7.66 -20.75
CA LYS A 341 13.11 -8.76 -20.25
C LYS A 341 13.97 -8.33 -19.06
N ASN A 342 14.53 -7.13 -19.10
CA ASN A 342 15.32 -6.60 -17.98
C ASN A 342 14.48 -6.42 -16.72
N LYS A 343 13.18 -6.04 -16.88
CA LYS A 343 12.27 -5.85 -15.76
C LYS A 343 11.71 -7.14 -15.19
N PHE A 344 11.30 -8.09 -16.05
CA PHE A 344 10.54 -9.28 -15.65
C PHE A 344 11.31 -10.60 -15.79
N GLY A 345 12.55 -10.56 -16.27
CA GLY A 345 13.37 -11.76 -16.48
C GLY A 345 12.96 -12.62 -17.69
N ILE A 346 11.80 -12.37 -18.28
CA ILE A 346 11.20 -13.11 -19.38
C ILE A 346 10.86 -12.18 -20.56
N THR A 347 10.96 -12.67 -21.81
CA THR A 347 10.55 -11.85 -22.95
C THR A 347 9.03 -11.73 -23.07
N PRO A 348 8.49 -10.61 -23.62
CA PRO A 348 7.05 -10.41 -23.76
C PRO A 348 6.37 -11.51 -24.60
N GLY A 349 7.04 -12.02 -25.64
CA GLY A 349 6.50 -13.11 -26.45
C GLY A 349 6.37 -14.44 -25.68
N LYS A 350 7.32 -14.75 -24.79
CA LYS A 350 7.21 -15.95 -23.94
C LYS A 350 6.10 -15.81 -22.90
N LEU A 351 5.92 -14.59 -22.36
CA LEU A 351 4.87 -14.33 -21.37
C LEU A 351 3.47 -14.40 -21.98
N ALA A 352 3.29 -13.92 -23.24
CA ALA A 352 2.00 -13.96 -23.93
C ALA A 352 1.53 -15.38 -24.32
N HIS A 353 2.42 -16.38 -24.28
CA HIS A 353 2.11 -17.78 -24.62
C HIS A 353 2.19 -18.71 -23.40
N SER A 354 2.35 -18.17 -22.18
CA SER A 354 2.32 -18.92 -20.93
C SER A 354 0.91 -18.89 -20.31
#